data_07a1c5df91aa9bc3ef9317697d18f79d
#
_entry.id   07a1c5df91aa9bc3ef9317697d18f79d
#
_cell.length_a   1.000
_cell.length_b   1.000
_cell.length_c   1.000
_cell.angle_alpha   90.00
_cell.angle_beta   90.00
_cell.angle_gamma   90.00
#
_symmetry.space_group_name_H-M   'P 1'
#
loop_
_entity.id
_entity.type
_entity.pdbx_description
1 polymer ?
#
loop_
_entity_poly.entity_id
_entity_poly.type
_entity_poly.pdbx_seq_one_letter_code
_entity_poly.pdbx_strand_id
1 'polypeptide(L)'
;FAAGCFFAGVGVATKGVGVLALLMLVPYVIARRGHWRLLALPRSGWRWAGGLLLFLVPILGWLLPMLLTAHADGDPQHAEYVQNILFGQTVHRYATPTGHIHSPFYFLGIIAVDWLPLSLLLPWALPAWWRRLKRRDARFLLPLGWILLVLLFFSFSPGKRDVYILPALPMAALALAPLLPALLRRRGVRIAVFVLSLLLASALTIASTLAIHRHPAWAVRIEQNLDPRIWWLLLSIGVAGLVVVAFTRVRHAPLGWLVLASALWILYGVWGYPMLNGDRSARDVMLQARAIAGPDATIGLLAWKEQNLLMAQGPVIEFGFLKPWATQYAEAIAWQRQAPARRWVFALDQAMGRCVDRRRATRVGHANGREWWMFRADAVVPGCRPTDSVDESGDDIP
;
A
#
# COMPACT_ATOMS: atom_id res chain seq x y z
N PHE A 1 9.04 27.11 -8.54
CA PHE A 1 7.69 27.42 -8.06
C PHE A 1 6.63 26.78 -8.98
N ALA A 2 6.59 27.14 -10.28
CA ALA A 2 5.61 26.66 -11.25
C ALA A 2 5.53 25.12 -11.32
N ALA A 3 6.68 24.46 -11.48
CA ALA A 3 6.74 22.99 -11.48
C ALA A 3 6.23 22.38 -10.16
N GLY A 4 6.56 23.01 -9.02
CA GLY A 4 6.05 22.55 -7.71
C GLY A 4 4.53 22.63 -7.61
N CYS A 5 3.91 23.68 -8.14
CA CYS A 5 2.45 23.80 -8.20
C CYS A 5 1.83 22.72 -9.11
N PHE A 6 2.39 22.50 -10.30
CA PHE A 6 1.93 21.46 -11.22
C PHE A 6 1.98 20.06 -10.59
N PHE A 7 3.13 19.68 -10.02
CA PHE A 7 3.28 18.36 -9.40
C PHE A 7 2.45 18.20 -8.11
N ALA A 8 2.17 19.28 -7.39
CA ALA A 8 1.19 19.22 -6.29
C ALA A 8 -0.22 18.90 -6.82
N GLY A 9 -0.61 19.48 -7.97
CA GLY A 9 -1.87 19.14 -8.65
C GLY A 9 -1.91 17.70 -9.15
N VAL A 10 -0.82 17.19 -9.72
CA VAL A 10 -0.69 15.77 -10.07
C VAL A 10 -0.88 14.89 -8.82
N GLY A 11 -0.28 15.26 -7.69
CA GLY A 11 -0.47 14.55 -6.42
C GLY A 11 -1.92 14.50 -5.97
N VAL A 12 -2.69 15.59 -6.16
CA VAL A 12 -4.13 15.62 -5.86
C VAL A 12 -4.92 14.72 -6.82
N ALA A 13 -4.59 14.75 -8.12
CA ALA A 13 -5.26 13.92 -9.11
C ALA A 13 -5.00 12.42 -8.90
N THR A 14 -3.81 12.04 -8.42
CA THR A 14 -3.49 10.64 -8.11
C THR A 14 -4.15 10.17 -6.81
N LYS A 15 -4.16 11.01 -5.80
CA LYS A 15 -4.83 10.73 -4.53
C LYS A 15 -5.17 12.06 -3.83
N GLY A 16 -6.43 12.29 -3.48
CA GLY A 16 -6.90 13.57 -2.93
C GLY A 16 -6.02 14.15 -1.80
N VAL A 17 -5.42 13.28 -0.96
CA VAL A 17 -4.48 13.70 0.10
C VAL A 17 -3.19 14.34 -0.43
N GLY A 18 -2.91 14.30 -1.73
CA GLY A 18 -1.81 15.05 -2.35
C GLY A 18 -1.88 16.57 -2.09
N VAL A 19 -3.07 17.10 -1.73
CA VAL A 19 -3.25 18.48 -1.26
C VAL A 19 -2.35 18.82 -0.07
N LEU A 20 -1.95 17.84 0.73
CA LEU A 20 -1.03 18.05 1.87
C LEU A 20 0.34 18.61 1.46
N ALA A 21 0.72 18.51 0.18
CA ALA A 21 1.91 19.20 -0.35
C ALA A 21 1.82 20.71 -0.13
N LEU A 22 0.61 21.30 -0.15
CA LEU A 22 0.39 22.73 0.10
C LEU A 22 0.67 23.13 1.56
N LEU A 23 0.66 22.19 2.51
CA LEU A 23 1.03 22.46 3.89
C LEU A 23 2.47 22.99 4.02
N MET A 24 3.33 22.79 2.99
CA MET A 24 4.66 23.39 2.94
C MET A 24 4.62 24.93 2.98
N LEU A 25 3.53 25.54 2.57
CA LEU A 25 3.35 26.99 2.64
C LEU A 25 3.31 27.49 4.09
N VAL A 26 2.87 26.70 5.04
CA VAL A 26 2.78 27.10 6.46
C VAL A 26 4.18 27.37 7.04
N PRO A 27 5.14 26.42 7.07
CA PRO A 27 6.49 26.69 7.54
C PRO A 27 7.20 27.74 6.69
N TYR A 28 6.86 27.86 5.40
CA TYR A 28 7.39 28.94 4.55
C TYR A 28 6.92 30.31 5.05
N VAL A 29 5.64 30.51 5.33
CA VAL A 29 5.11 31.78 5.85
C VAL A 29 5.73 32.13 7.20
N ILE A 30 5.87 31.13 8.09
CA ILE A 30 6.53 31.29 9.39
C ILE A 30 7.97 31.78 9.20
N ALA A 31 8.71 31.12 8.33
CA ALA A 31 10.10 31.49 8.04
C ALA A 31 10.21 32.90 7.45
N ARG A 32 9.31 33.28 6.53
CA ARG A 32 9.27 34.60 5.92
C ARG A 32 8.99 35.70 6.94
N ARG A 33 7.98 35.52 7.80
CA ARG A 33 7.66 36.47 8.88
C ARG A 33 8.75 36.58 9.92
N GLY A 34 9.43 35.48 10.20
CA GLY A 34 10.57 35.43 11.13
C GLY A 34 11.89 35.90 10.54
N HIS A 35 11.93 36.43 9.31
CA HIS A 35 13.12 36.89 8.59
C HIS A 35 14.22 35.82 8.48
N TRP A 36 13.81 34.57 8.29
CA TRP A 36 14.75 33.48 8.05
C TRP A 36 15.36 33.58 6.65
N ARG A 37 16.58 33.07 6.49
CA ARG A 37 17.22 33.00 5.18
C ARG A 37 16.49 32.00 4.28
N LEU A 38 15.74 32.50 3.31
CA LEU A 38 14.93 31.76 2.37
C LEU A 38 15.23 32.10 0.93
N LEU A 39 15.02 31.16 0.03
CA LEU A 39 14.80 31.47 -1.37
C LEU A 39 13.48 32.24 -1.50
N ALA A 40 13.52 33.37 -2.18
CA ALA A 40 12.33 34.19 -2.36
C ALA A 40 11.35 33.49 -3.31
N LEU A 41 10.10 33.27 -2.86
CA LEU A 41 9.01 32.97 -3.77
C LEU A 41 8.67 34.21 -4.62
N PRO A 42 8.00 33.99 -5.78
CA PRO A 42 7.57 35.10 -6.60
C PRO A 42 6.80 36.14 -5.80
N ARG A 43 7.12 37.41 -5.97
CA ARG A 43 6.40 38.55 -5.34
C ARG A 43 5.18 38.98 -6.17
N SER A 44 5.15 38.67 -7.44
CA SER A 44 4.11 39.04 -8.36
C SER A 44 2.86 38.19 -8.18
N GLY A 45 1.69 38.81 -8.00
CA GLY A 45 0.42 38.12 -7.95
C GLY A 45 0.11 37.31 -9.21
N TRP A 46 0.55 37.77 -10.38
CA TRP A 46 0.43 37.05 -11.64
C TRP A 46 1.12 35.68 -11.62
N ARG A 47 2.31 35.57 -11.01
CA ARG A 47 3.01 34.30 -10.87
C ARG A 47 2.29 33.34 -9.93
N TRP A 48 1.60 33.85 -8.92
CA TRP A 48 0.75 33.04 -8.06
C TRP A 48 -0.51 32.55 -8.78
N ALA A 49 -1.14 33.43 -9.59
CA ALA A 49 -2.27 33.04 -10.45
C ALA A 49 -1.86 31.95 -11.45
N GLY A 50 -0.68 32.11 -12.10
CA GLY A 50 -0.11 31.09 -12.97
C GLY A 50 0.23 29.79 -12.23
N GLY A 51 0.71 29.88 -10.99
CA GLY A 51 0.93 28.71 -10.13
C GLY A 51 -0.37 27.97 -9.79
N LEU A 52 -1.42 28.71 -9.46
CA LEU A 52 -2.74 28.14 -9.20
C LEU A 52 -3.32 27.47 -10.45
N LEU A 53 -3.19 28.11 -11.61
CA LEU A 53 -3.62 27.52 -12.88
C LEU A 53 -2.89 26.20 -13.15
N LEU A 54 -1.55 26.18 -13.00
CA LEU A 54 -0.76 24.97 -13.17
C LEU A 54 -1.09 23.88 -12.15
N PHE A 55 -1.49 24.25 -10.94
CA PHE A 55 -1.98 23.29 -9.94
C PHE A 55 -3.33 22.68 -10.36
N LEU A 56 -4.23 23.48 -10.93
CA LEU A 56 -5.56 23.03 -11.34
C LEU A 56 -5.54 22.22 -12.64
N VAL A 57 -4.59 22.46 -13.56
CA VAL A 57 -4.52 21.77 -14.85
C VAL A 57 -4.58 20.25 -14.74
N PRO A 58 -3.74 19.54 -13.96
CA PRO A 58 -3.81 18.09 -13.86
C PRO A 58 -5.08 17.61 -13.15
N ILE A 59 -5.59 18.37 -12.18
CA ILE A 59 -6.83 18.03 -11.46
C ILE A 59 -8.02 18.11 -12.43
N LEU A 60 -8.19 19.23 -13.10
CA LEU A 60 -9.29 19.43 -14.04
C LEU A 60 -9.15 18.56 -15.29
N GLY A 61 -7.92 18.35 -15.76
CA GLY A 61 -7.65 17.47 -16.90
C GLY A 61 -8.05 16.02 -16.68
N TRP A 62 -8.14 15.57 -15.43
CA TRP A 62 -8.66 14.27 -15.06
C TRP A 62 -10.14 14.31 -14.64
N LEU A 63 -10.51 15.29 -13.82
CA LEU A 63 -11.85 15.39 -13.22
C LEU A 63 -12.92 15.73 -14.28
N LEU A 64 -12.65 16.69 -15.19
CA LEU A 64 -13.64 17.11 -16.17
C LEU A 64 -14.05 16.01 -17.15
N PRO A 65 -13.12 15.26 -17.79
CA PRO A 65 -13.50 14.13 -18.63
C PRO A 65 -14.34 13.09 -17.88
N MET A 66 -13.96 12.75 -16.64
CA MET A 66 -14.70 11.80 -15.81
C MET A 66 -16.16 12.26 -15.58
N LEU A 67 -16.35 13.53 -15.19
CA LEU A 67 -17.69 14.09 -14.96
C LEU A 67 -18.52 14.17 -16.26
N LEU A 68 -17.90 14.58 -17.36
CA LEU A 68 -18.56 14.71 -18.65
C LEU A 68 -18.99 13.33 -19.17
N THR A 69 -18.15 12.31 -19.08
CA THR A 69 -18.48 10.94 -19.48
C THR A 69 -19.64 10.39 -18.64
N ALA A 70 -19.54 10.49 -17.32
CA ALA A 70 -20.60 10.00 -16.42
C ALA A 70 -21.96 10.72 -16.65
N HIS A 71 -21.92 11.99 -17.06
CA HIS A 71 -23.16 12.73 -17.38
C HIS A 71 -23.70 12.37 -18.78
N ALA A 72 -22.83 12.16 -19.76
CA ALA A 72 -23.22 11.89 -21.13
C ALA A 72 -23.81 10.49 -21.32
N ASP A 73 -23.23 9.48 -20.65
CA ASP A 73 -23.63 8.07 -20.83
C ASP A 73 -24.92 7.73 -20.09
N GLY A 74 -25.26 8.49 -19.03
CA GLY A 74 -26.44 8.22 -18.19
C GLY A 74 -26.38 6.85 -17.48
N ASP A 75 -25.24 6.19 -17.46
CA ASP A 75 -25.04 4.91 -16.79
C ASP A 75 -24.98 5.11 -15.28
N PRO A 76 -25.88 4.47 -14.49
CA PRO A 76 -25.83 4.54 -13.03
C PRO A 76 -24.48 4.14 -12.42
N GLN A 77 -23.76 3.22 -13.04
CA GLN A 77 -22.44 2.78 -12.55
C GLN A 77 -21.39 3.88 -12.62
N HIS A 78 -21.41 4.70 -13.70
CA HIS A 78 -20.50 5.84 -13.83
C HIS A 78 -20.83 6.93 -12.82
N ALA A 79 -22.11 7.18 -12.55
CA ALA A 79 -22.52 8.13 -11.52
C ALA A 79 -22.10 7.67 -10.12
N GLU A 80 -22.27 6.38 -9.81
CA GLU A 80 -21.82 5.78 -8.54
C GLU A 80 -20.29 5.85 -8.40
N TYR A 81 -19.54 5.61 -9.47
CA TYR A 81 -18.09 5.76 -9.49
C TYR A 81 -17.65 7.19 -9.15
N VAL A 82 -18.27 8.20 -9.78
CA VAL A 82 -18.00 9.62 -9.49
C VAL A 82 -18.27 9.95 -8.02
N GLN A 83 -19.39 9.49 -7.49
CA GLN A 83 -19.76 9.71 -6.09
C GLN A 83 -18.75 9.05 -5.14
N ASN A 84 -18.35 7.83 -5.43
CA ASN A 84 -17.34 7.11 -4.65
C ASN A 84 -15.99 7.83 -4.65
N ILE A 85 -15.50 8.28 -5.81
CA ILE A 85 -14.23 9.00 -5.91
C ILE A 85 -14.26 10.33 -5.16
N LEU A 86 -15.32 11.13 -5.34
CA LEU A 86 -15.40 12.48 -4.75
C LEU A 86 -15.69 12.47 -3.26
N PHE A 87 -16.51 11.55 -2.79
CA PHE A 87 -16.98 11.55 -1.39
C PHE A 87 -16.50 10.31 -0.61
N GLY A 88 -16.61 9.12 -1.18
CA GLY A 88 -16.22 7.87 -0.54
C GLY A 88 -14.74 7.82 -0.22
N GLN A 89 -13.89 8.03 -1.23
CA GLN A 89 -12.44 7.94 -1.10
C GLN A 89 -11.78 9.16 -0.45
N THR A 90 -12.50 10.26 -0.28
CA THR A 90 -11.97 11.50 0.30
C THR A 90 -12.57 11.76 1.69
N VAL A 91 -13.83 12.20 1.74
CA VAL A 91 -14.47 12.68 2.96
C VAL A 91 -14.80 11.52 3.91
N HIS A 92 -15.50 10.48 3.43
CA HIS A 92 -15.92 9.38 4.29
C HIS A 92 -14.73 8.61 4.87
N ARG A 93 -13.72 8.34 4.05
CA ARG A 93 -12.53 7.61 4.50
C ARG A 93 -11.73 8.34 5.58
N TYR A 94 -11.78 9.67 5.60
CA TYR A 94 -11.13 10.48 6.63
C TYR A 94 -12.00 10.68 7.88
N ALA A 95 -13.30 10.96 7.70
CA ALA A 95 -14.20 11.34 8.79
C ALA A 95 -14.81 10.15 9.53
N THR A 96 -15.16 9.07 8.80
CA THR A 96 -15.86 7.90 9.34
C THR A 96 -15.21 6.60 8.84
N PRO A 97 -13.95 6.32 9.22
CA PRO A 97 -13.29 5.11 8.79
C PRO A 97 -13.97 3.88 9.40
N THR A 98 -14.23 2.88 8.57
CA THR A 98 -14.84 1.61 8.97
C THR A 98 -13.85 0.62 9.60
N GLY A 99 -12.54 0.96 9.63
CA GLY A 99 -11.50 0.09 10.17
C GLY A 99 -10.23 0.86 10.56
N HIS A 100 -9.21 0.14 11.03
CA HIS A 100 -7.88 0.67 11.39
C HIS A 100 -7.89 1.81 12.43
N ILE A 101 -8.77 1.70 13.43
CA ILE A 101 -8.83 2.68 14.51
C ILE A 101 -7.62 2.47 15.43
N HIS A 102 -6.74 3.45 15.47
CA HIS A 102 -5.53 3.43 16.28
C HIS A 102 -5.40 4.71 17.13
N SER A 103 -4.58 4.60 18.19
CA SER A 103 -4.30 5.73 19.08
C SER A 103 -3.64 6.90 18.34
N PRO A 104 -3.72 8.15 18.85
CA PRO A 104 -3.03 9.29 18.24
C PRO A 104 -1.50 9.10 18.14
N PHE A 105 -0.91 8.25 18.99
CA PHE A 105 0.53 7.99 19.02
C PHE A 105 1.00 6.85 18.08
N TYR A 106 0.09 6.25 17.31
CA TYR A 106 0.36 5.15 16.40
C TYR A 106 1.59 5.38 15.52
N PHE A 107 1.69 6.55 14.91
CA PHE A 107 2.77 6.88 14.00
C PHE A 107 4.15 6.99 14.66
N LEU A 108 4.25 7.14 15.98
CA LEU A 108 5.56 7.10 16.66
C LEU A 108 6.17 5.70 16.58
N GLY A 109 5.33 4.66 16.72
CA GLY A 109 5.75 3.27 16.53
C GLY A 109 6.19 3.00 15.09
N ILE A 110 5.40 3.47 14.11
CA ILE A 110 5.74 3.34 12.68
C ILE A 110 7.07 4.04 12.36
N ILE A 111 7.28 5.27 12.84
CA ILE A 111 8.56 5.96 12.65
C ILE A 111 9.71 5.19 13.26
N ALA A 112 9.53 4.60 14.44
CA ALA A 112 10.60 3.88 15.13
C ALA A 112 11.04 2.64 14.32
N VAL A 113 10.11 1.89 13.75
CA VAL A 113 10.34 0.59 13.10
C VAL A 113 10.46 0.71 11.58
N ASP A 114 9.45 1.28 10.92
CA ASP A 114 9.37 1.25 9.45
C ASP A 114 10.29 2.26 8.78
N TRP A 115 10.76 3.28 9.52
CA TRP A 115 11.74 4.22 9.01
C TRP A 115 13.20 3.80 9.29
N LEU A 116 13.44 2.56 9.71
CA LEU A 116 14.81 2.05 9.83
C LEU A 116 15.53 2.01 8.47
N PRO A 117 16.80 2.35 8.41
CA PRO A 117 17.69 2.77 9.50
C PRO A 117 17.67 4.28 9.80
N LEU A 118 16.80 5.06 9.14
CA LEU A 118 16.75 6.51 9.28
C LEU A 118 16.36 6.90 10.72
N SER A 119 15.37 6.20 11.30
CA SER A 119 14.93 6.41 12.68
C SER A 119 16.04 6.18 13.70
N LEU A 120 16.95 5.26 13.42
CA LEU A 120 18.12 5.01 14.26
C LEU A 120 19.04 6.23 14.38
N LEU A 121 19.03 7.15 13.42
CA LEU A 121 19.83 8.37 13.44
C LEU A 121 19.21 9.50 14.27
N LEU A 122 17.91 9.39 14.61
CA LEU A 122 17.17 10.45 15.31
C LEU A 122 17.81 10.92 16.62
N PRO A 123 18.35 10.05 17.52
CA PRO A 123 18.96 10.51 18.75
C PRO A 123 20.10 11.53 18.53
N TRP A 124 20.84 11.42 17.43
CA TRP A 124 21.91 12.35 17.05
C TRP A 124 21.44 13.49 16.15
N ALA A 125 20.39 13.25 15.35
CA ALA A 125 19.85 14.25 14.44
C ALA A 125 19.01 15.30 15.17
N LEU A 126 18.15 14.92 16.13
CA LEU A 126 17.26 15.83 16.86
C LEU A 126 18.00 17.01 17.52
N PRO A 127 19.12 16.80 18.29
CA PRO A 127 19.86 17.94 18.82
C PRO A 127 20.51 18.83 17.75
N ALA A 128 20.89 18.22 16.62
CA ALA A 128 21.47 18.99 15.49
C ALA A 128 20.39 19.83 14.80
N TRP A 129 19.22 19.27 14.50
CA TRP A 129 18.07 19.97 13.96
C TRP A 129 17.64 21.12 14.86
N TRP A 130 17.54 20.89 16.16
CA TRP A 130 17.19 21.92 17.15
C TRP A 130 18.15 23.12 17.08
N ARG A 131 19.48 22.88 17.03
CA ARG A 131 20.47 23.95 16.88
C ARG A 131 20.31 24.71 15.56
N ARG A 132 19.95 24.01 14.46
CA ARG A 132 19.72 24.65 13.14
C ARG A 132 18.46 25.51 13.15
N LEU A 133 17.39 25.03 13.76
CA LEU A 133 16.16 25.79 13.93
C LEU A 133 16.38 27.04 14.79
N LYS A 134 17.13 26.93 15.89
CA LYS A 134 17.53 28.13 16.69
C LYS A 134 18.35 29.16 15.89
N ARG A 135 19.13 28.71 14.93
CA ARG A 135 19.88 29.56 14.02
C ARG A 135 19.04 30.09 12.84
N ARG A 136 17.75 29.89 12.85
CA ARG A 136 16.79 30.29 11.81
C ARG A 136 17.18 29.77 10.42
N ASP A 137 17.65 28.53 10.30
CA ASP A 137 17.99 27.87 9.04
C ASP A 137 16.74 27.26 8.42
N ALA A 138 16.18 27.92 7.43
CA ALA A 138 14.92 27.50 6.78
C ALA A 138 15.03 26.16 6.04
N ARG A 139 16.22 25.72 5.66
CA ARG A 139 16.45 24.42 5.01
C ARG A 139 16.02 23.26 5.92
N PHE A 140 16.00 23.49 7.23
CA PHE A 140 15.52 22.51 8.20
C PHE A 140 14.07 22.79 8.64
N LEU A 141 13.67 24.06 8.75
CA LEU A 141 12.29 24.40 9.12
C LEU A 141 11.26 23.88 8.10
N LEU A 142 11.55 24.02 6.80
CA LEU A 142 10.60 23.64 5.76
C LEU A 142 10.28 22.14 5.82
N PRO A 143 11.24 21.20 5.69
CA PRO A 143 10.94 19.79 5.73
C PRO A 143 10.43 19.32 7.09
N LEU A 144 11.03 19.75 8.20
CA LEU A 144 10.61 19.33 9.54
C LEU A 144 9.23 19.86 9.91
N GLY A 145 8.95 21.13 9.56
CA GLY A 145 7.62 21.74 9.77
C GLY A 145 6.54 21.03 8.96
N TRP A 146 6.85 20.69 7.71
CA TRP A 146 5.90 19.92 6.88
C TRP A 146 5.66 18.51 7.43
N ILE A 147 6.71 17.78 7.84
CA ILE A 147 6.60 16.48 8.49
C ILE A 147 5.69 16.58 9.72
N LEU A 148 5.91 17.57 10.57
CA LEU A 148 5.10 17.79 11.76
C LEU A 148 3.62 17.98 11.40
N LEU A 149 3.32 18.83 10.40
CA LEU A 149 1.95 19.09 9.97
C LEU A 149 1.27 17.85 9.40
N VAL A 150 1.99 17.06 8.60
CA VAL A 150 1.47 15.78 8.06
C VAL A 150 1.20 14.78 9.19
N LEU A 151 2.12 14.64 10.13
CA LEU A 151 1.94 13.77 11.29
C LEU A 151 0.74 14.21 12.14
N LEU A 152 0.59 15.50 12.40
CA LEU A 152 -0.56 16.04 13.13
C LEU A 152 -1.85 15.75 12.37
N PHE A 153 -1.90 16.03 11.07
CA PHE A 153 -3.09 15.79 10.23
C PHE A 153 -3.57 14.35 10.33
N PHE A 154 -2.69 13.37 10.13
CA PHE A 154 -3.08 11.97 10.20
C PHE A 154 -3.28 11.45 11.63
N SER A 155 -2.63 12.04 12.63
CA SER A 155 -2.83 11.65 14.03
C SER A 155 -4.21 12.02 14.56
N PHE A 156 -4.84 13.08 14.02
CA PHE A 156 -6.21 13.46 14.36
C PHE A 156 -7.26 12.61 13.64
N SER A 157 -6.93 11.98 12.52
CA SER A 157 -7.85 11.03 11.87
C SER A 157 -7.99 9.76 12.73
N PRO A 158 -9.21 9.25 12.96
CA PRO A 158 -9.40 7.99 13.69
C PRO A 158 -8.80 6.80 12.93
N GLY A 159 -9.03 6.70 11.64
CA GLY A 159 -8.47 5.66 10.78
C GLY A 159 -7.02 5.95 10.41
N LYS A 160 -6.10 5.05 10.76
CA LYS A 160 -4.67 5.21 10.54
C LYS A 160 -4.09 3.98 9.85
N ARG A 161 -3.28 4.22 8.81
CA ARG A 161 -2.46 3.19 8.16
C ARG A 161 -1.02 3.66 8.14
N ASP A 162 -0.08 2.71 8.24
CA ASP A 162 1.36 2.94 8.19
C ASP A 162 1.79 3.75 6.95
N VAL A 163 1.23 3.43 5.79
CA VAL A 163 1.52 4.09 4.50
C VAL A 163 1.16 5.58 4.47
N TYR A 164 0.33 6.08 5.39
CA TYR A 164 -0.10 7.48 5.36
C TYR A 164 1.03 8.46 5.61
N ILE A 165 2.04 8.08 6.39
CA ILE A 165 3.21 8.92 6.67
C ILE A 165 4.41 8.63 5.76
N LEU A 166 4.26 7.69 4.81
CA LEU A 166 5.33 7.38 3.84
C LEU A 166 5.78 8.61 3.03
N PRO A 167 4.91 9.54 2.59
CA PRO A 167 5.34 10.78 1.93
C PRO A 167 6.24 11.67 2.78
N ALA A 168 6.23 11.53 4.12
CA ALA A 168 7.09 12.29 5.00
C ALA A 168 8.54 11.77 5.03
N LEU A 169 8.78 10.53 4.62
CA LEU A 169 10.12 9.92 4.60
C LEU A 169 11.13 10.64 3.69
N PRO A 170 10.81 11.03 2.44
CA PRO A 170 11.69 11.85 1.62
C PRO A 170 12.06 13.20 2.27
N MET A 171 11.10 13.83 2.96
CA MET A 171 11.38 15.10 3.66
C MET A 171 12.29 14.89 4.87
N ALA A 172 12.15 13.78 5.59
CA ALA A 172 13.07 13.39 6.67
C ALA A 172 14.48 13.12 6.13
N ALA A 173 14.60 12.45 4.97
CA ALA A 173 15.87 12.25 4.29
C ALA A 173 16.52 13.58 3.87
N LEU A 174 15.76 14.53 3.32
CA LEU A 174 16.24 15.87 3.00
C LEU A 174 16.74 16.64 4.23
N ALA A 175 16.04 16.53 5.37
CA ALA A 175 16.47 17.15 6.61
C ALA A 175 17.72 16.48 7.23
N LEU A 176 17.95 15.19 6.94
CA LEU A 176 19.12 14.45 7.39
C LEU A 176 20.33 14.60 6.48
N ALA A 177 20.13 14.75 5.17
CA ALA A 177 21.20 14.75 4.17
C ALA A 177 22.38 15.69 4.51
N PRO A 178 22.17 16.95 4.94
CA PRO A 178 23.28 17.85 5.29
C PRO A 178 24.05 17.41 6.54
N LEU A 179 23.45 16.57 7.40
CA LEU A 179 24.05 16.08 8.64
C LEU A 179 24.72 14.71 8.46
N LEU A 180 24.33 13.98 7.43
CA LEU A 180 24.68 12.57 7.23
C LEU A 180 26.19 12.30 7.24
N PRO A 181 27.06 13.07 6.54
CA PRO A 181 28.51 12.84 6.57
C PRO A 181 29.10 12.94 7.97
N ALA A 182 28.61 13.86 8.79
CA ALA A 182 29.06 14.03 10.18
C ALA A 182 28.50 12.94 11.11
N LEU A 183 27.25 12.52 10.90
CA LEU A 183 26.61 11.46 11.67
C LEU A 183 27.28 10.11 11.44
N LEU A 184 27.57 9.76 10.18
CA LEU A 184 28.19 8.48 9.82
C LEU A 184 29.64 8.34 10.31
N ARG A 185 30.30 9.44 10.67
CA ARG A 185 31.63 9.45 11.33
C ARG A 185 31.56 9.15 12.82
N ARG A 186 30.40 9.31 13.46
CA ARG A 186 30.25 9.10 14.91
C ARG A 186 30.30 7.61 15.23
N ARG A 187 31.12 7.25 16.22
CA ARG A 187 31.27 5.87 16.69
C ARG A 187 29.93 5.27 17.15
N GLY A 188 29.12 6.05 17.89
CA GLY A 188 27.79 5.59 18.34
C GLY A 188 26.86 5.22 17.19
N VAL A 189 26.81 6.02 16.11
CA VAL A 189 26.02 5.71 14.90
C VAL A 189 26.52 4.43 14.24
N ARG A 190 27.84 4.28 14.08
CA ARG A 190 28.41 3.05 13.49
C ARG A 190 28.11 1.81 14.29
N ILE A 191 28.22 1.90 15.64
CA ILE A 191 27.85 0.79 16.53
C ILE A 191 26.36 0.46 16.38
N ALA A 192 25.48 1.48 16.38
CA ALA A 192 24.05 1.26 16.28
C ALA A 192 23.66 0.60 14.93
N VAL A 193 24.24 1.05 13.82
CA VAL A 193 24.03 0.43 12.49
C VAL A 193 24.61 -0.98 12.45
N PHE A 194 25.80 -1.20 13.04
CA PHE A 194 26.39 -2.54 13.11
C PHE A 194 25.51 -3.52 13.90
N VAL A 195 25.05 -3.09 15.07
CA VAL A 195 24.19 -3.92 15.94
C VAL A 195 22.87 -4.23 15.23
N LEU A 196 22.23 -3.24 14.60
CA LEU A 196 21.02 -3.47 13.81
C LEU A 196 21.25 -4.49 12.71
N SER A 197 22.33 -4.33 11.92
CA SER A 197 22.67 -5.27 10.84
C SER A 197 22.93 -6.68 11.35
N LEU A 198 23.66 -6.78 12.47
CA LEU A 198 23.98 -8.07 13.10
C LEU A 198 22.72 -8.75 13.61
N LEU A 199 21.87 -8.01 14.35
CA LEU A 199 20.62 -8.56 14.90
C LEU A 199 19.69 -9.03 13.78
N LEU A 200 19.51 -8.23 12.73
CA LEU A 200 18.67 -8.60 11.58
C LEU A 200 19.21 -9.85 10.88
N ALA A 201 20.49 -9.87 10.53
CA ALA A 201 21.11 -10.99 9.86
C ALA A 201 21.08 -12.28 10.70
N SER A 202 21.36 -12.16 12.02
CA SER A 202 21.29 -13.31 12.94
C SER A 202 19.86 -13.81 13.11
N ALA A 203 18.88 -12.92 13.27
CA ALA A 203 17.47 -13.30 13.40
C ALA A 203 16.97 -14.04 12.16
N LEU A 204 17.27 -13.53 10.95
CA LEU A 204 16.91 -14.20 9.71
C LEU A 204 17.58 -15.58 9.59
N THR A 205 18.86 -15.68 9.88
CA THR A 205 19.59 -16.95 9.82
C THR A 205 19.02 -17.96 10.81
N ILE A 206 18.84 -17.57 12.07
CA ILE A 206 18.37 -18.46 13.12
C ILE A 206 16.92 -18.89 12.85
N ALA A 207 16.03 -17.94 12.54
CA ALA A 207 14.62 -18.25 12.28
C ALA A 207 14.47 -19.20 11.08
N SER A 208 15.19 -18.94 9.98
CA SER A 208 15.12 -19.79 8.79
C SER A 208 15.71 -21.18 9.04
N THR A 209 16.82 -21.26 9.75
CA THR A 209 17.42 -22.56 10.12
C THR A 209 16.49 -23.39 11.01
N LEU A 210 15.84 -22.73 11.98
CA LEU A 210 14.85 -23.39 12.83
C LEU A 210 13.62 -23.84 12.03
N ALA A 211 13.12 -23.00 11.12
CA ALA A 211 12.00 -23.33 10.26
C ALA A 211 12.30 -24.55 9.38
N ILE A 212 13.47 -24.60 8.75
CA ILE A 212 13.87 -25.68 7.83
C ILE A 212 14.09 -27.01 8.58
N HIS A 213 14.69 -26.98 9.79
CA HIS A 213 15.08 -28.22 10.46
C HIS A 213 14.12 -28.69 11.56
N ARG A 214 13.35 -27.77 12.19
CA ARG A 214 12.51 -28.08 13.34
C ARG A 214 11.02 -27.93 13.06
N HIS A 215 10.62 -27.29 11.97
CA HIS A 215 9.22 -27.02 11.61
C HIS A 215 8.34 -26.55 12.78
N PRO A 216 8.76 -25.50 13.52
CA PRO A 216 7.98 -25.03 14.66
C PRO A 216 6.60 -24.54 14.22
N ALA A 217 5.62 -24.55 15.11
CA ALA A 217 4.21 -24.23 14.79
C ALA A 217 4.03 -22.87 14.11
N TRP A 218 4.87 -21.87 14.44
CA TRP A 218 4.83 -20.57 13.77
C TRP A 218 5.32 -20.66 12.31
N ALA A 219 6.31 -21.49 12.00
CA ALA A 219 6.80 -21.68 10.63
C ALA A 219 5.76 -22.44 9.79
N VAL A 220 5.17 -23.52 10.33
CA VAL A 220 4.09 -24.25 9.66
C VAL A 220 2.91 -23.35 9.35
N ARG A 221 2.53 -22.45 10.25
CA ARG A 221 1.44 -21.48 10.02
C ARG A 221 1.77 -20.51 8.87
N ILE A 222 3.01 -20.10 8.72
CA ILE A 222 3.46 -19.26 7.61
C ILE A 222 3.45 -20.06 6.29
N GLU A 223 3.90 -21.31 6.31
CA GLU A 223 3.91 -22.20 5.14
C GLU A 223 2.51 -22.56 4.62
N GLN A 224 1.46 -22.44 5.45
CA GLN A 224 0.08 -22.59 4.98
C GLN A 224 -0.33 -21.53 3.94
N ASN A 225 0.30 -20.37 3.99
CA ASN A 225 -0.03 -19.23 3.14
C ASN A 225 1.11 -18.83 2.18
N LEU A 226 2.31 -19.38 2.36
CA LEU A 226 3.49 -19.03 1.57
C LEU A 226 4.27 -20.30 1.16
N ASP A 227 4.96 -20.22 0.01
CA ASP A 227 5.83 -21.29 -0.46
C ASP A 227 6.93 -21.60 0.58
N PRO A 228 7.11 -22.85 1.02
CA PRO A 228 8.15 -23.24 1.99
C PRO A 228 9.57 -22.85 1.59
N ARG A 229 9.82 -22.64 0.30
CA ARG A 229 11.12 -22.17 -0.21
C ARG A 229 11.49 -20.77 0.28
N ILE A 230 10.56 -20.02 0.88
CA ILE A 230 10.83 -18.69 1.48
C ILE A 230 11.92 -18.79 2.56
N TRP A 231 12.00 -19.89 3.29
CA TRP A 231 13.01 -20.07 4.32
C TRP A 231 14.43 -20.13 3.77
N TRP A 232 14.61 -20.70 2.59
CA TRP A 232 15.91 -20.72 1.90
C TRP A 232 16.31 -19.32 1.41
N LEU A 233 15.36 -18.54 0.93
CA LEU A 233 15.59 -17.14 0.58
C LEU A 233 16.03 -16.33 1.81
N LEU A 234 15.28 -16.41 2.91
CA LEU A 234 15.58 -15.68 4.14
C LEU A 234 16.91 -16.13 4.76
N LEU A 235 17.21 -17.42 4.69
CA LEU A 235 18.50 -17.96 5.12
C LEU A 235 19.64 -17.38 4.28
N SER A 236 19.48 -17.31 2.96
CA SER A 236 20.49 -16.75 2.05
C SER A 236 20.76 -15.28 2.37
N ILE A 237 19.70 -14.49 2.61
CA ILE A 237 19.81 -13.08 3.02
C ILE A 237 20.50 -12.95 4.38
N GLY A 238 20.12 -13.80 5.35
CA GLY A 238 20.71 -13.79 6.68
C GLY A 238 22.21 -14.12 6.67
N VAL A 239 22.59 -15.21 5.99
CA VAL A 239 24.00 -15.62 5.87
C VAL A 239 24.83 -14.58 5.12
N ALA A 240 24.33 -14.06 3.99
CA ALA A 240 25.00 -12.97 3.28
C ALA A 240 25.19 -11.74 4.18
N GLY A 241 24.17 -11.42 4.99
CA GLY A 241 24.24 -10.35 5.98
C GLY A 241 25.31 -10.57 7.04
N LEU A 242 25.40 -11.77 7.61
CA LEU A 242 26.46 -12.12 8.58
C LEU A 242 27.86 -11.99 7.96
N VAL A 243 28.04 -12.45 6.72
CA VAL A 243 29.28 -12.31 5.97
C VAL A 243 29.63 -10.82 5.81
N VAL A 244 28.69 -10.00 5.35
CA VAL A 244 28.90 -8.54 5.19
C VAL A 244 29.28 -7.89 6.52
N VAL A 245 28.58 -8.22 7.61
CA VAL A 245 28.85 -7.70 8.96
C VAL A 245 30.25 -8.09 9.44
N ALA A 246 30.68 -9.34 9.20
CA ALA A 246 32.01 -9.81 9.57
C ALA A 246 33.15 -9.06 8.84
N PHE A 247 32.95 -8.77 7.53
CA PHE A 247 33.95 -8.05 6.75
C PHE A 247 33.97 -6.54 7.03
N THR A 248 32.80 -5.91 7.17
CA THR A 248 32.73 -4.45 7.34
C THR A 248 33.00 -4.01 8.77
N ARG A 249 32.72 -4.87 9.73
CA ARG A 249 32.90 -4.57 11.17
C ARG A 249 32.24 -3.22 11.54
N VAL A 250 32.47 -2.71 12.74
CA VAL A 250 31.94 -1.42 13.20
C VAL A 250 32.46 -0.24 12.37
N ARG A 251 33.69 -0.32 11.88
CA ARG A 251 34.33 0.81 11.16
C ARG A 251 33.56 1.19 9.88
N HIS A 252 33.11 0.21 9.13
CA HIS A 252 32.45 0.40 7.83
C HIS A 252 30.96 -0.04 7.87
N ALA A 253 30.35 -0.12 9.04
CA ALA A 253 28.96 -0.55 9.22
C ALA A 253 27.94 0.18 8.32
N PRO A 254 28.03 1.51 8.08
CA PRO A 254 27.12 2.16 7.12
C PRO A 254 27.22 1.62 5.69
N LEU A 255 28.44 1.29 5.23
CA LEU A 255 28.64 0.63 3.93
C LEU A 255 28.08 -0.80 3.96
N GLY A 256 28.33 -1.52 5.05
CA GLY A 256 27.78 -2.86 5.26
C GLY A 256 26.26 -2.87 5.17
N TRP A 257 25.58 -1.89 5.78
CA TRP A 257 24.15 -1.74 5.66
C TRP A 257 23.68 -1.52 4.21
N LEU A 258 24.35 -0.67 3.45
CA LEU A 258 24.01 -0.45 2.04
C LEU A 258 24.14 -1.75 1.21
N VAL A 259 25.24 -2.50 1.42
CA VAL A 259 25.43 -3.79 0.75
C VAL A 259 24.35 -4.78 1.13
N LEU A 260 24.04 -4.90 2.43
CA LEU A 260 22.97 -5.78 2.94
C LEU A 260 21.61 -5.42 2.37
N ALA A 261 21.24 -4.13 2.40
CA ALA A 261 19.98 -3.65 1.85
C ALA A 261 19.89 -3.89 0.33
N SER A 262 20.99 -3.66 -0.42
CA SER A 262 21.03 -3.96 -1.84
C SER A 262 20.87 -5.45 -2.12
N ALA A 263 21.57 -6.30 -1.37
CA ALA A 263 21.45 -7.76 -1.49
C ALA A 263 20.02 -8.24 -1.18
N LEU A 264 19.39 -7.69 -0.14
CA LEU A 264 18.01 -7.99 0.22
C LEU A 264 17.06 -7.67 -0.94
N TRP A 265 17.14 -6.46 -1.49
CA TRP A 265 16.27 -6.04 -2.59
C TRP A 265 16.50 -6.84 -3.88
N ILE A 266 17.76 -7.17 -4.20
CA ILE A 266 18.10 -8.01 -5.38
C ILE A 266 17.54 -9.42 -5.19
N LEU A 267 17.81 -10.06 -4.05
CA LEU A 267 17.34 -11.41 -3.77
C LEU A 267 15.80 -11.47 -3.69
N TYR A 268 15.18 -10.46 -3.07
CA TYR A 268 13.73 -10.35 -3.05
C TYR A 268 13.15 -10.17 -4.46
N GLY A 269 13.71 -9.29 -5.28
CA GLY A 269 13.23 -9.04 -6.64
C GLY A 269 13.40 -10.23 -7.57
N VAL A 270 14.55 -10.91 -7.52
CA VAL A 270 14.88 -12.01 -8.44
C VAL A 270 14.30 -13.34 -8.00
N TRP A 271 14.26 -13.61 -6.71
CA TRP A 271 13.83 -14.89 -6.15
C TRP A 271 12.52 -14.79 -5.38
N GLY A 272 12.42 -13.84 -4.44
CA GLY A 272 11.26 -13.72 -3.57
C GLY A 272 9.98 -13.31 -4.31
N TYR A 273 10.06 -12.29 -5.16
CA TYR A 273 8.89 -11.76 -5.86
C TYR A 273 8.24 -12.80 -6.79
N PRO A 274 8.96 -13.53 -7.66
CA PRO A 274 8.36 -14.60 -8.46
C PRO A 274 7.70 -15.69 -7.60
N MET A 275 8.30 -16.03 -6.47
CA MET A 275 7.78 -17.06 -5.56
C MET A 275 6.48 -16.64 -4.86
N LEU A 276 6.38 -15.36 -4.50
CA LEU A 276 5.19 -14.80 -3.83
C LEU A 276 4.09 -14.40 -4.82
N ASN A 277 4.40 -14.30 -6.11
CA ASN A 277 3.47 -13.77 -7.11
C ASN A 277 2.23 -14.65 -7.31
N GLY A 278 2.35 -15.98 -7.19
CA GLY A 278 1.24 -16.91 -7.30
C GLY A 278 0.12 -16.61 -6.31
N ASP A 279 0.47 -16.37 -5.05
CA ASP A 279 -0.50 -16.08 -3.99
C ASP A 279 -1.01 -14.63 -3.98
N ARG A 280 -0.23 -13.70 -4.56
CA ARG A 280 -0.56 -12.26 -4.57
C ARG A 280 -1.19 -11.77 -5.85
N SER A 281 -1.14 -12.56 -6.91
CA SER A 281 -1.72 -12.24 -8.21
C SER A 281 -2.97 -13.08 -8.47
N ALA A 282 -3.99 -12.48 -9.09
CA ALA A 282 -5.14 -13.23 -9.56
C ALA A 282 -4.87 -14.09 -10.81
N ARG A 283 -3.65 -14.03 -11.38
CA ARG A 283 -3.34 -14.69 -12.66
C ARG A 283 -3.61 -16.20 -12.63
N ASP A 284 -3.05 -16.88 -11.64
CA ASP A 284 -3.09 -18.34 -11.60
C ASP A 284 -4.50 -18.86 -11.31
N VAL A 285 -5.26 -18.20 -10.43
CA VAL A 285 -6.67 -18.55 -10.18
C VAL A 285 -7.54 -18.26 -11.41
N MET A 286 -7.29 -17.20 -12.18
CA MET A 286 -8.05 -16.91 -13.39
C MET A 286 -7.70 -17.87 -14.54
N LEU A 287 -6.44 -18.31 -14.65
CA LEU A 287 -6.03 -19.38 -15.58
C LEU A 287 -6.68 -20.70 -15.22
N GLN A 288 -6.70 -21.08 -13.95
CA GLN A 288 -7.36 -22.31 -13.47
C GLN A 288 -8.88 -22.22 -13.65
N ALA A 289 -9.48 -21.07 -13.36
CA ALA A 289 -10.90 -20.84 -13.60
C ALA A 289 -11.26 -21.06 -15.07
N ARG A 290 -10.44 -20.54 -16.00
CA ARG A 290 -10.63 -20.79 -17.44
C ARG A 290 -10.45 -22.25 -17.83
N ALA A 291 -9.46 -22.93 -17.27
CA ALA A 291 -9.24 -24.36 -17.51
C ALA A 291 -10.44 -25.23 -17.04
N ILE A 292 -11.05 -24.89 -15.90
CA ILE A 292 -12.24 -25.54 -15.36
C ILE A 292 -13.48 -25.26 -16.23
N ALA A 293 -13.69 -24.00 -16.61
CA ALA A 293 -14.85 -23.59 -17.39
C ALA A 293 -14.82 -24.10 -18.83
N GLY A 294 -13.63 -24.20 -19.43
CA GLY A 294 -13.42 -24.43 -20.85
C GLY A 294 -13.41 -23.12 -21.67
N PRO A 295 -12.97 -23.18 -22.93
CA PRO A 295 -12.74 -22.00 -23.77
C PRO A 295 -14.02 -21.22 -24.09
N ASP A 296 -15.14 -21.93 -24.30
CA ASP A 296 -16.39 -21.35 -24.79
C ASP A 296 -17.35 -20.89 -23.69
N ALA A 297 -17.00 -21.11 -22.44
CA ALA A 297 -17.84 -20.74 -21.32
C ALA A 297 -17.63 -19.27 -20.92
N THR A 298 -18.72 -18.64 -20.47
CA THR A 298 -18.65 -17.31 -19.85
C THR A 298 -18.57 -17.46 -18.33
N ILE A 299 -17.68 -16.72 -17.71
CA ILE A 299 -17.47 -16.73 -16.25
C ILE A 299 -18.08 -15.44 -15.68
N GLY A 300 -19.02 -15.58 -14.75
CA GLY A 300 -19.58 -14.49 -13.97
C GLY A 300 -18.76 -14.29 -12.69
N LEU A 301 -18.31 -13.09 -12.43
CA LEU A 301 -17.45 -12.73 -11.30
C LEU A 301 -18.29 -12.24 -10.12
N LEU A 302 -18.25 -12.95 -9.00
CA LEU A 302 -18.96 -12.63 -7.77
C LEU A 302 -17.98 -12.25 -6.65
N ALA A 303 -18.18 -11.11 -6.00
CA ALA A 303 -17.30 -10.57 -4.95
C ALA A 303 -15.83 -10.49 -5.41
N TRP A 304 -15.64 -10.09 -6.64
CA TRP A 304 -14.37 -10.02 -7.32
C TRP A 304 -13.57 -8.77 -6.94
N LYS A 305 -12.30 -8.77 -7.30
CA LYS A 305 -11.42 -7.61 -7.21
C LYS A 305 -10.91 -7.26 -8.61
N GLU A 306 -10.46 -6.02 -8.81
CA GLU A 306 -10.03 -5.49 -10.11
C GLU A 306 -9.01 -6.40 -10.80
N GLN A 307 -8.12 -7.02 -10.04
CA GLN A 307 -7.13 -7.95 -10.58
C GLN A 307 -7.75 -9.23 -11.17
N ASN A 308 -8.90 -9.68 -10.69
CA ASN A 308 -9.59 -10.83 -11.29
C ASN A 308 -10.07 -10.48 -12.70
N LEU A 309 -10.64 -9.28 -12.88
CA LEU A 309 -11.07 -8.79 -14.18
C LEU A 309 -9.89 -8.55 -15.12
N LEU A 310 -8.81 -7.89 -14.62
CA LEU A 310 -7.60 -7.61 -15.41
C LEU A 310 -6.86 -8.87 -15.86
N MET A 311 -6.90 -9.95 -15.07
CA MET A 311 -6.23 -11.21 -15.38
C MET A 311 -7.16 -12.25 -15.99
N ALA A 312 -8.40 -11.88 -16.27
CA ALA A 312 -9.39 -12.78 -16.88
C ALA A 312 -8.94 -13.26 -18.26
N GLN A 313 -9.18 -14.54 -18.52
CA GLN A 313 -8.90 -15.18 -19.80
C GLN A 313 -10.23 -15.50 -20.50
N GLY A 314 -10.52 -14.84 -21.62
CA GLY A 314 -11.76 -15.02 -22.38
C GLY A 314 -12.98 -14.30 -21.79
N PRO A 315 -14.20 -14.68 -22.16
CA PRO A 315 -15.40 -13.92 -21.83
C PRO A 315 -15.72 -14.01 -20.32
N VAL A 316 -15.80 -12.83 -19.71
CA VAL A 316 -16.24 -12.64 -18.32
C VAL A 316 -17.33 -11.58 -18.25
N ILE A 317 -18.21 -11.69 -17.24
CA ILE A 317 -19.15 -10.63 -16.86
C ILE A 317 -19.04 -10.38 -15.37
N GLU A 318 -19.50 -9.25 -14.92
CA GLU A 318 -19.53 -8.88 -13.51
C GLU A 318 -20.94 -8.36 -13.13
N PHE A 319 -21.24 -8.31 -11.83
CA PHE A 319 -22.58 -7.99 -11.31
C PHE A 319 -22.61 -6.70 -10.50
N GLY A 320 -21.69 -5.76 -10.77
CA GLY A 320 -21.55 -4.48 -10.09
C GLY A 320 -20.59 -4.54 -8.91
N PHE A 321 -19.42 -3.93 -9.10
CA PHE A 321 -18.30 -3.97 -8.13
C PHE A 321 -18.67 -3.44 -6.74
N LEU A 322 -19.46 -2.36 -6.68
CA LEU A 322 -19.86 -1.70 -5.44
C LEU A 322 -21.17 -2.24 -4.84
N LYS A 323 -21.87 -3.13 -5.52
CA LYS A 323 -23.09 -3.74 -4.99
C LYS A 323 -22.80 -4.70 -3.84
N PRO A 324 -23.70 -4.80 -2.85
CA PRO A 324 -23.61 -5.82 -1.81
C PRO A 324 -23.50 -7.22 -2.39
N TRP A 325 -22.69 -8.08 -1.77
CA TRP A 325 -22.43 -9.44 -2.28
C TRP A 325 -23.69 -10.30 -2.41
N ALA A 326 -24.69 -10.09 -1.54
CA ALA A 326 -25.98 -10.78 -1.67
C ALA A 326 -26.73 -10.39 -2.95
N THR A 327 -26.65 -9.13 -3.35
CA THR A 327 -27.23 -8.64 -4.60
C THR A 327 -26.48 -9.22 -5.81
N GLN A 328 -25.14 -9.14 -5.80
CA GLN A 328 -24.29 -9.75 -6.82
C GLN A 328 -24.58 -11.26 -6.96
N TYR A 329 -24.75 -11.97 -5.83
CA TYR A 329 -25.08 -13.40 -5.81
C TYR A 329 -26.42 -13.68 -6.49
N ALA A 330 -27.48 -12.91 -6.13
CA ALA A 330 -28.80 -13.10 -6.71
C ALA A 330 -28.79 -12.88 -8.24
N GLU A 331 -28.12 -11.82 -8.70
CA GLU A 331 -27.95 -11.50 -10.12
C GLU A 331 -27.12 -12.60 -10.83
N ALA A 332 -26.03 -13.07 -10.23
CA ALA A 332 -25.20 -14.13 -10.78
C ALA A 332 -25.97 -15.43 -10.97
N ILE A 333 -26.80 -15.82 -9.99
CA ILE A 333 -27.62 -17.04 -10.08
C ILE A 333 -28.71 -16.89 -11.13
N ALA A 334 -29.40 -15.73 -11.18
CA ALA A 334 -30.41 -15.46 -12.20
C ALA A 334 -29.79 -15.51 -13.61
N TRP A 335 -28.64 -14.91 -13.79
CA TRP A 335 -27.90 -14.95 -15.04
C TRP A 335 -27.47 -16.38 -15.41
N GLN A 336 -26.93 -17.13 -14.47
CA GLN A 336 -26.44 -18.48 -14.75
C GLN A 336 -27.54 -19.43 -15.19
N ARG A 337 -28.74 -19.32 -14.59
CA ARG A 337 -29.91 -20.16 -14.92
C ARG A 337 -30.38 -20.02 -16.37
N GLN A 338 -30.08 -18.91 -17.03
CA GLN A 338 -30.45 -18.71 -18.44
C GLN A 338 -29.65 -19.58 -19.41
N ALA A 339 -28.41 -19.99 -19.04
CA ALA A 339 -27.60 -20.89 -19.86
C ALA A 339 -26.68 -21.76 -18.97
N PRO A 340 -27.23 -22.70 -18.18
CA PRO A 340 -26.51 -23.41 -17.12
C PRO A 340 -25.34 -24.26 -17.64
N ALA A 341 -25.37 -24.69 -18.89
CA ALA A 341 -24.30 -25.48 -19.51
C ALA A 341 -23.06 -24.67 -19.89
N ARG A 342 -23.23 -23.35 -20.16
CA ARG A 342 -22.17 -22.48 -20.68
C ARG A 342 -21.73 -21.38 -19.72
N ARG A 343 -22.38 -21.28 -18.55
CA ARG A 343 -22.13 -20.19 -17.60
C ARG A 343 -21.64 -20.76 -16.28
N TRP A 344 -20.54 -20.21 -15.80
CA TRP A 344 -19.94 -20.52 -14.52
C TRP A 344 -19.93 -19.28 -13.64
N VAL A 345 -20.03 -19.46 -12.32
CA VAL A 345 -19.80 -18.39 -11.36
C VAL A 345 -18.47 -18.62 -10.67
N PHE A 346 -17.59 -17.66 -10.76
CA PHE A 346 -16.34 -17.58 -10.00
C PHE A 346 -16.58 -16.68 -8.79
N ALA A 347 -16.34 -17.18 -7.61
CA ALA A 347 -16.76 -16.52 -6.38
C ALA A 347 -15.72 -16.62 -5.27
N LEU A 348 -15.70 -15.60 -4.44
CA LEU A 348 -15.01 -15.62 -3.16
C LEU A 348 -15.75 -16.57 -2.20
N ASP A 349 -15.02 -17.40 -1.42
CA ASP A 349 -15.61 -18.35 -0.46
C ASP A 349 -16.61 -17.71 0.50
N GLN A 350 -16.26 -16.56 1.05
CA GLN A 350 -17.09 -15.80 1.98
C GLN A 350 -18.42 -15.33 1.36
N ALA A 351 -18.40 -14.93 0.08
CA ALA A 351 -19.59 -14.45 -0.62
C ALA A 351 -20.58 -15.58 -0.96
N MET A 352 -20.12 -16.81 -1.01
CA MET A 352 -21.00 -17.96 -1.22
C MET A 352 -21.77 -18.35 0.05
N GLY A 353 -21.21 -18.11 1.23
CA GLY A 353 -21.79 -18.48 2.52
C GLY A 353 -22.19 -19.95 2.58
N ARG A 354 -23.39 -20.23 3.10
CA ARG A 354 -23.99 -21.57 3.14
C ARG A 354 -24.86 -21.86 1.92
N CYS A 355 -24.98 -20.92 0.98
CA CYS A 355 -25.90 -21.01 -0.16
C CYS A 355 -25.33 -21.80 -1.35
N VAL A 356 -24.08 -22.22 -1.28
CA VAL A 356 -23.45 -23.08 -2.29
C VAL A 356 -22.93 -24.35 -1.61
N ASP A 357 -23.37 -25.52 -2.12
CA ASP A 357 -22.86 -26.82 -1.68
C ASP A 357 -21.43 -27.02 -2.22
N ARG A 358 -20.45 -26.91 -1.34
CA ARG A 358 -19.03 -27.07 -1.68
C ARG A 358 -18.66 -28.46 -2.23
N ARG A 359 -19.48 -29.47 -2.02
CA ARG A 359 -19.24 -30.78 -2.62
C ARG A 359 -19.51 -30.80 -4.13
N ARG A 360 -20.35 -29.85 -4.61
CA ARG A 360 -20.70 -29.68 -6.03
C ARG A 360 -19.98 -28.46 -6.65
N ALA A 361 -19.29 -27.68 -5.85
CA ALA A 361 -18.44 -26.59 -6.29
C ALA A 361 -16.99 -27.07 -6.45
N THR A 362 -16.24 -26.42 -7.32
CA THR A 362 -14.83 -26.71 -7.55
C THR A 362 -13.98 -25.61 -6.91
N ARG A 363 -13.08 -25.98 -6.00
CA ARG A 363 -12.08 -25.05 -5.47
C ARG A 363 -11.10 -24.72 -6.58
N VAL A 364 -10.94 -23.44 -6.87
CA VAL A 364 -10.01 -22.95 -7.90
C VAL A 364 -8.61 -22.77 -7.32
N GLY A 365 -8.52 -22.12 -6.17
CA GLY A 365 -7.24 -21.87 -5.53
C GLY A 365 -7.28 -20.75 -4.51
N HIS A 366 -6.09 -20.32 -4.11
CA HIS A 366 -5.88 -19.23 -3.18
C HIS A 366 -5.19 -18.07 -3.91
N ALA A 367 -5.70 -16.86 -3.74
CA ALA A 367 -5.06 -15.65 -4.23
C ALA A 367 -5.47 -14.45 -3.37
N ASN A 368 -4.52 -13.54 -3.12
CA ASN A 368 -4.73 -12.35 -2.30
C ASN A 368 -5.24 -12.65 -0.87
N GLY A 369 -4.69 -13.69 -0.24
CA GLY A 369 -5.10 -14.09 1.11
C GLY A 369 -6.50 -14.70 1.20
N ARG A 370 -7.13 -15.07 0.07
CA ARG A 370 -8.52 -15.52 0.01
C ARG A 370 -8.69 -16.77 -0.85
N GLU A 371 -9.69 -17.58 -0.52
CA GLU A 371 -10.05 -18.78 -1.29
C GLU A 371 -11.09 -18.47 -2.35
N TRP A 372 -10.88 -19.01 -3.55
CA TRP A 372 -11.70 -18.81 -4.72
C TRP A 372 -12.30 -20.13 -5.20
N TRP A 373 -13.55 -20.09 -5.58
CA TRP A 373 -14.34 -21.23 -5.99
C TRP A 373 -15.06 -20.99 -7.33
N MET A 374 -15.36 -22.06 -8.01
CA MET A 374 -16.27 -22.05 -9.17
C MET A 374 -17.43 -22.99 -8.95
N PHE A 375 -18.62 -22.57 -9.38
CA PHE A 375 -19.80 -23.39 -9.28
C PHE A 375 -20.80 -23.14 -10.40
N ARG A 376 -21.75 -24.06 -10.54
CA ARG A 376 -22.91 -23.99 -11.43
C ARG A 376 -24.21 -24.00 -10.63
N ALA A 377 -25.35 -23.88 -11.34
CA ALA A 377 -26.67 -23.81 -10.72
C ALA A 377 -27.03 -25.06 -9.90
N ASP A 378 -26.46 -26.21 -10.22
CA ASP A 378 -26.63 -27.46 -9.50
C ASP A 378 -26.02 -27.49 -8.09
N ALA A 379 -25.06 -26.64 -7.84
CA ALA A 379 -24.44 -26.44 -6.53
C ALA A 379 -25.21 -25.46 -5.63
N VAL A 380 -26.19 -24.74 -6.17
CA VAL A 380 -26.94 -23.72 -5.43
C VAL A 380 -28.01 -24.36 -4.56
N VAL A 381 -28.02 -24.01 -3.26
CA VAL A 381 -29.03 -24.46 -2.30
C VAL A 381 -30.35 -23.70 -2.58
N PRO A 382 -31.44 -24.39 -2.90
CA PRO A 382 -32.73 -23.75 -3.19
C PRO A 382 -33.23 -22.89 -2.04
N GLY A 383 -33.70 -21.69 -2.36
CA GLY A 383 -34.28 -20.76 -1.36
C GLY A 383 -33.28 -20.07 -0.42
N CYS A 384 -32.01 -20.41 -0.50
CA CYS A 384 -30.99 -19.76 0.30
C CYS A 384 -30.65 -18.36 -0.24
N ARG A 385 -30.56 -17.39 0.67
CA ARG A 385 -30.01 -16.06 0.39
C ARG A 385 -28.76 -15.89 1.26
N PRO A 386 -27.60 -15.51 0.70
CA PRO A 386 -26.46 -15.16 1.54
C PRO A 386 -26.89 -14.01 2.45
N THR A 387 -26.49 -14.06 3.69
CA THR A 387 -26.60 -12.88 4.57
C THR A 387 -25.73 -11.77 3.96
N ASP A 388 -26.22 -10.56 4.03
CA ASP A 388 -25.41 -9.35 3.76
C ASP A 388 -24.32 -9.27 4.84
N SER A 389 -23.45 -10.24 4.88
CA SER A 389 -22.19 -10.14 5.61
C SER A 389 -21.34 -9.21 4.79
N VAL A 390 -21.59 -7.94 5.05
CA VAL A 390 -20.81 -6.83 4.57
C VAL A 390 -19.43 -6.94 5.20
N ASP A 391 -18.62 -7.79 4.67
CA ASP A 391 -17.20 -7.59 4.78
C ASP A 391 -16.73 -6.80 3.56
N GLU A 392 -17.38 -5.66 3.36
CA GLU A 392 -16.94 -4.61 2.46
C GLU A 392 -15.69 -3.92 2.99
N SER A 393 -15.34 -4.14 4.25
CA SER A 393 -14.06 -3.75 4.85
C SER A 393 -12.88 -4.57 4.34
N GLY A 394 -13.14 -5.54 3.50
CA GLY A 394 -12.14 -6.41 2.88
C GLY A 394 -11.14 -5.75 1.94
N ASP A 395 -11.05 -4.45 1.90
CA ASP A 395 -9.88 -3.71 1.40
C ASP A 395 -8.66 -3.84 2.33
N ASP A 396 -8.83 -4.53 3.46
CA ASP A 396 -7.83 -4.72 4.48
C ASP A 396 -7.11 -6.06 4.34
N ILE A 397 -6.51 -6.26 3.18
CA ILE A 397 -5.41 -7.21 3.07
C ILE A 397 -4.14 -6.43 3.40
N PRO A 398 -3.32 -6.93 4.36
CA PRO A 398 -2.08 -6.28 4.76
C PRO A 398 -1.07 -6.18 3.62
#